data_706795b95b31cf4bdd45a7f0a3590dc2
#
_entry.id   706795b95b31cf4bdd45a7f0a3590dc2
#
_cell.length_a   1.000
_cell.length_b   1.000
_cell.length_c   1.000
_cell.angle_alpha   90.00
_cell.angle_beta   90.00
_cell.angle_gamma   90.00
#
_symmetry.space_group_name_H-M   'P 1'
#
loop_
_entity.id
_entity.type
_entity.pdbx_description
1 polymer ?
#
loop_
_entity_poly.entity_id
_entity_poly.type
_entity_poly.pdbx_seq_one_letter_code
_entity_poly.pdbx_strand_id
1 'polypeptide(L)'
;MLLCSIAILVVNKAMNSYPFSDVPHGVGASFEVFPQSAVKVTALGGGHGLYSSLSALRHVTTDLTAVVTVADDGGSSGRLREEFGVIPPGDLRMALSALCDDTNWGRTWRDVMQHRFDSRAESGVTGPLDQHAMGNLLIVTLWQLLGDTVAGLDWAGALLNARGRVLPMSTQPLVIEADCERVLSDGSVVPDHAVGQVNVAQAQQVSNIQLTPADAVACPEAVPVSY
;
A
#
# COMPACT_ATOMS: atom_id res chain seq x y z
N MET A 1 -5.03 -2.42 -17.63
CA MET A 1 -5.63 -1.81 -16.42
C MET A 1 -6.49 -2.84 -15.67
N LEU A 2 -5.95 -4.02 -15.32
CA LEU A 2 -6.77 -5.10 -14.73
C LEU A 2 -6.07 -5.94 -13.66
N LEU A 3 -4.91 -5.55 -13.14
CA LEU A 3 -4.16 -6.34 -12.14
C LEU A 3 -4.24 -5.83 -10.70
N CYS A 4 -5.03 -4.80 -10.43
CA CYS A 4 -5.02 -4.13 -9.10
C CYS A 4 -6.23 -4.42 -8.20
N SER A 5 -7.01 -5.47 -8.41
CA SER A 5 -8.28 -5.59 -7.69
C SER A 5 -8.61 -7.01 -7.22
N ILE A 6 -7.65 -7.71 -6.64
CA ILE A 6 -7.98 -8.96 -5.93
C ILE A 6 -7.98 -8.66 -4.44
N ALA A 7 -9.17 -8.56 -3.85
CA ALA A 7 -9.33 -8.64 -2.41
C ALA A 7 -9.78 -10.08 -2.09
N ILE A 8 -8.94 -10.85 -1.42
CA ILE A 8 -9.32 -12.16 -0.89
C ILE A 8 -9.80 -11.94 0.53
N LEU A 9 -11.05 -12.31 0.78
CA LEU A 9 -11.67 -12.20 2.09
C LEU A 9 -11.58 -13.56 2.79
N VAL A 10 -10.87 -13.61 3.91
CA VAL A 10 -10.87 -14.75 4.82
C VAL A 10 -11.70 -14.39 6.04
N VAL A 11 -12.86 -15.03 6.18
CA VAL A 11 -13.75 -14.84 7.35
C VAL A 11 -13.54 -16.00 8.31
N ASN A 12 -13.03 -15.70 9.50
CA ASN A 12 -12.86 -16.71 10.55
C ASN A 12 -13.82 -16.42 11.72
N LYS A 13 -14.62 -17.40 12.10
CA LYS A 13 -15.52 -17.28 13.24
C LYS A 13 -14.69 -17.48 14.50
N ALA A 14 -14.40 -16.43 15.25
CA ALA A 14 -13.51 -16.46 16.38
C ALA A 14 -14.07 -17.31 17.54
N MET A 15 -13.21 -18.17 18.07
CA MET A 15 -13.26 -18.58 19.47
C MET A 15 -12.25 -17.74 20.25
N ASN A 16 -12.78 -16.95 21.19
CA ASN A 16 -12.17 -16.32 22.35
C ASN A 16 -10.85 -15.52 22.24
N SER A 17 -11.00 -14.23 22.49
CA SER A 17 -10.27 -13.31 23.38
C SER A 17 -8.73 -13.31 23.39
N TYR A 18 -8.15 -12.23 22.84
CA TYR A 18 -6.97 -11.59 23.40
C TYR A 18 -7.29 -10.14 23.77
N PRO A 19 -6.98 -9.70 25.01
CA PRO A 19 -7.24 -8.33 25.44
C PRO A 19 -6.19 -7.39 24.81
N PHE A 20 -6.66 -6.45 24.05
CA PHE A 20 -5.87 -5.28 23.63
C PHE A 20 -5.93 -4.27 24.77
N SER A 21 -5.04 -4.41 25.76
CA SER A 21 -4.84 -3.44 26.83
C SER A 21 -3.50 -2.77 26.59
N ASP A 22 -3.49 -1.52 26.19
CA ASP A 22 -2.44 -0.52 26.40
C ASP A 22 -2.28 0.47 25.23
N VAL A 23 -3.42 0.99 24.72
CA VAL A 23 -3.41 2.21 23.93
C VAL A 23 -4.10 3.31 24.73
N PRO A 24 -3.49 4.50 24.93
CA PRO A 24 -4.11 5.58 25.71
C PRO A 24 -5.39 6.07 25.03
N HIS A 25 -6.51 5.94 25.72
CA HIS A 25 -7.78 6.52 25.32
C HIS A 25 -7.78 8.03 25.52
N GLY A 26 -7.84 8.79 24.45
CA GLY A 26 -8.00 10.24 24.44
C GLY A 26 -9.37 10.67 23.91
N VAL A 27 -10.15 11.26 24.79
CA VAL A 27 -11.24 12.23 24.60
C VAL A 27 -12.51 11.79 23.86
N GLY A 28 -13.56 11.70 24.67
CA GLY A 28 -14.97 11.53 24.45
C GLY A 28 -15.59 11.86 23.10
N ALA A 29 -16.13 10.82 22.45
CA ALA A 29 -17.21 10.93 21.49
C ALA A 29 -18.21 9.81 21.77
N SER A 30 -19.48 10.14 21.78
CA SER A 30 -20.61 9.23 21.96
C SER A 30 -20.61 8.20 20.83
N PHE A 31 -20.34 6.94 21.17
CA PHE A 31 -20.37 5.84 20.21
C PHE A 31 -21.81 5.37 20.00
N GLU A 32 -22.28 5.41 18.75
CA GLU A 32 -23.38 4.54 18.34
C GLU A 32 -22.88 3.07 18.45
N VAL A 33 -23.49 2.31 19.34
CA VAL A 33 -23.19 0.89 19.53
C VAL A 33 -23.79 0.13 18.37
N PHE A 34 -23.00 -0.11 17.33
CA PHE A 34 -23.32 -1.17 16.37
C PHE A 34 -23.19 -2.53 17.07
N PRO A 35 -24.08 -3.50 16.82
CA PRO A 35 -23.90 -4.83 17.36
C PRO A 35 -22.54 -5.35 16.88
N GLN A 36 -21.63 -5.55 17.83
CA GLN A 36 -20.30 -6.07 17.53
C GLN A 36 -20.47 -7.46 16.92
N SER A 37 -20.29 -7.56 15.62
CA SER A 37 -20.17 -8.86 14.97
C SER A 37 -18.90 -9.52 15.53
N ALA A 38 -19.06 -10.68 16.18
CA ALA A 38 -17.95 -11.49 16.66
C ALA A 38 -17.16 -12.16 15.50
N VAL A 39 -17.26 -11.60 14.30
CA VAL A 39 -16.62 -12.13 13.10
C VAL A 39 -15.30 -11.41 12.88
N LYS A 40 -14.22 -12.18 12.97
CA LYS A 40 -12.88 -11.72 12.61
C LYS A 40 -12.71 -11.79 11.10
N VAL A 41 -12.28 -10.68 10.49
CA VAL A 41 -12.11 -10.57 9.04
C VAL A 41 -10.66 -10.21 8.73
N THR A 42 -10.04 -10.99 7.85
CA THR A 42 -8.75 -10.64 7.24
C THR A 42 -8.96 -10.41 5.74
N ALA A 43 -8.61 -9.22 5.27
CA ALA A 43 -8.69 -8.85 3.86
C ALA A 43 -7.26 -8.76 3.28
N LEU A 44 -7.00 -9.47 2.18
CA LEU A 44 -5.71 -9.48 1.50
C LEU A 44 -5.82 -8.78 0.15
N GLY A 45 -4.82 -7.98 -0.19
CA GLY A 45 -4.76 -7.32 -1.51
C GLY A 45 -4.06 -5.98 -1.48
N GLY A 46 -4.39 -5.11 -2.43
CA GLY A 46 -3.84 -3.76 -2.56
C GLY A 46 -4.73 -2.86 -3.41
N GLY A 47 -4.29 -1.63 -3.60
CA GLY A 47 -4.92 -0.66 -4.49
C GLY A 47 -6.39 -0.35 -4.17
N HIS A 48 -7.10 0.04 -5.23
CA HIS A 48 -8.50 0.48 -5.13
C HIS A 48 -9.47 -0.66 -4.75
N GLY A 49 -9.16 -1.91 -5.13
CA GLY A 49 -10.00 -3.06 -4.79
C GLY A 49 -10.04 -3.31 -3.30
N LEU A 50 -8.87 -3.35 -2.65
CA LEU A 50 -8.79 -3.49 -1.20
C LEU A 50 -9.38 -2.28 -0.49
N TYR A 51 -9.11 -1.06 -0.97
CA TYR A 51 -9.70 0.17 -0.43
C TYR A 51 -11.24 0.09 -0.36
N SER A 52 -11.88 -0.31 -1.47
CA SER A 52 -13.34 -0.42 -1.54
C SER A 52 -13.88 -1.49 -0.58
N SER A 53 -13.21 -2.65 -0.51
CA SER A 53 -13.57 -3.73 0.39
C SER A 53 -13.45 -3.32 1.86
N LEU A 54 -12.34 -2.70 2.26
CA LEU A 54 -12.12 -2.22 3.62
C LEU A 54 -13.11 -1.12 4.02
N SER A 55 -13.42 -0.20 3.11
CA SER A 55 -14.41 0.86 3.33
C SER A 55 -15.79 0.29 3.65
N ALA A 56 -16.17 -0.84 3.06
CA ALA A 56 -17.43 -1.52 3.39
C ALA A 56 -17.32 -2.34 4.68
N LEU A 57 -16.24 -3.11 4.85
CA LEU A 57 -16.07 -4.05 5.95
C LEU A 57 -15.95 -3.36 7.32
N ARG A 58 -15.36 -2.15 7.39
CA ARG A 58 -15.27 -1.37 8.63
C ARG A 58 -16.62 -1.00 9.24
N HIS A 59 -17.73 -1.12 8.48
CA HIS A 59 -19.09 -0.95 8.98
C HIS A 59 -19.72 -2.26 9.46
N VAL A 60 -19.09 -3.40 9.15
CA VAL A 60 -19.62 -4.73 9.48
C VAL A 60 -18.94 -5.32 10.70
N THR A 61 -17.64 -5.08 10.86
CA THR A 61 -16.86 -5.62 11.98
C THR A 61 -15.82 -4.63 12.49
N THR A 62 -15.48 -4.74 13.76
CA THR A 62 -14.37 -4.03 14.41
C THR A 62 -13.08 -4.88 14.46
N ASP A 63 -13.18 -6.20 14.25
CA ASP A 63 -12.03 -7.12 14.20
C ASP A 63 -11.62 -7.34 12.74
N LEU A 64 -11.04 -6.30 12.15
CA LEU A 64 -10.66 -6.23 10.75
C LEU A 64 -9.16 -6.05 10.61
N THR A 65 -8.50 -6.94 9.87
CA THR A 65 -7.09 -6.85 9.52
C THR A 65 -6.92 -6.80 8.01
N ALA A 66 -6.22 -5.80 7.51
CA ALA A 66 -5.79 -5.72 6.12
C ALA A 66 -4.34 -6.20 5.99
N VAL A 67 -4.09 -7.20 5.14
CA VAL A 67 -2.74 -7.63 4.73
C VAL A 67 -2.49 -7.13 3.32
N VAL A 68 -1.57 -6.19 3.20
CA VAL A 68 -1.45 -5.33 2.02
C VAL A 68 -0.21 -5.67 1.20
N THR A 69 -0.36 -5.70 -0.11
CA THR A 69 0.74 -5.92 -1.06
C THR A 69 1.80 -4.84 -0.96
N VAL A 70 3.06 -5.21 -1.21
CA VAL A 70 4.24 -4.33 -1.11
C VAL A 70 5.11 -4.39 -2.38
N ALA A 71 4.47 -4.61 -3.54
CA ALA A 71 5.16 -4.69 -4.82
C ALA A 71 4.94 -3.47 -5.74
N ASP A 72 4.20 -2.42 -5.26
CA ASP A 72 3.96 -1.19 -6.02
C ASP A 72 5.26 -0.44 -6.26
N ASP A 73 5.59 -0.18 -7.54
CA ASP A 73 6.77 0.56 -7.98
C ASP A 73 6.41 1.87 -8.72
N GLY A 74 5.14 2.26 -8.67
CA GLY A 74 4.64 3.43 -9.39
C GLY A 74 4.67 4.74 -8.61
N GLY A 75 4.76 5.85 -9.33
CA GLY A 75 4.55 7.22 -8.86
C GLY A 75 5.29 7.60 -7.56
N SER A 76 4.57 8.18 -6.61
CA SER A 76 5.12 8.60 -5.30
C SER A 76 5.69 7.44 -4.49
N SER A 77 5.07 6.28 -4.59
CA SER A 77 5.44 5.07 -3.85
C SER A 77 6.79 4.53 -4.30
N GLY A 78 6.97 4.41 -5.63
CA GLY A 78 8.20 3.93 -6.24
C GLY A 78 9.38 4.86 -5.94
N ARG A 79 9.20 6.19 -6.07
CA ARG A 79 10.25 7.18 -5.75
C ARG A 79 10.74 7.07 -4.31
N LEU A 80 9.81 6.95 -3.33
CA LEU A 80 10.18 6.82 -1.92
C LEU A 80 10.87 5.49 -1.62
N ARG A 81 10.44 4.42 -2.28
CA ARG A 81 11.07 3.12 -2.20
C ARG A 81 12.53 3.17 -2.69
N GLU A 82 12.77 3.79 -3.84
CA GLU A 82 14.11 3.95 -4.42
C GLU A 82 15.01 4.83 -3.54
N GLU A 83 14.48 5.97 -3.05
CA GLU A 83 15.25 6.94 -2.29
C GLU A 83 15.62 6.44 -0.89
N PHE A 84 14.70 5.74 -0.21
CA PHE A 84 14.87 5.36 1.20
C PHE A 84 15.07 3.86 1.44
N GLY A 85 15.03 3.02 0.41
CA GLY A 85 15.17 1.57 0.56
C GLY A 85 14.04 0.90 1.36
N VAL A 86 12.86 1.51 1.40
CA VAL A 86 11.70 1.05 2.17
C VAL A 86 10.72 0.27 1.30
N ILE A 87 9.78 -0.45 1.94
CA ILE A 87 8.63 -1.00 1.21
C ILE A 87 7.75 0.13 0.66
N PRO A 88 7.05 -0.07 -0.47
CA PRO A 88 6.22 0.97 -1.07
C PRO A 88 5.02 1.32 -0.15
N PRO A 89 4.87 2.59 0.26
CA PRO A 89 3.82 2.99 1.21
C PRO A 89 2.43 3.17 0.57
N GLY A 90 2.30 3.18 -0.76
CA GLY A 90 1.10 3.61 -1.47
C GLY A 90 -0.16 2.82 -1.12
N ASP A 91 -0.12 1.51 -1.26
CA ASP A 91 -1.24 0.62 -0.96
C ASP A 91 -1.55 0.56 0.53
N LEU A 92 -0.52 0.60 1.38
CA LEU A 92 -0.65 0.70 2.84
C LEU A 92 -1.37 1.99 3.25
N ARG A 93 -0.99 3.13 2.66
CA ARG A 93 -1.68 4.41 2.83
C ARG A 93 -3.14 4.32 2.42
N MET A 94 -3.43 3.69 1.28
CA MET A 94 -4.80 3.51 0.81
C MET A 94 -5.62 2.66 1.78
N ALA A 95 -5.07 1.57 2.29
CA ALA A 95 -5.73 0.73 3.28
C ALA A 95 -6.01 1.49 4.59
N LEU A 96 -5.03 2.23 5.12
CA LEU A 96 -5.21 3.10 6.29
C LEU A 96 -6.32 4.13 6.06
N SER A 97 -6.32 4.80 4.89
CA SER A 97 -7.34 5.78 4.54
C SER A 97 -8.75 5.17 4.45
N ALA A 98 -8.85 3.93 3.95
CA ALA A 98 -10.12 3.22 3.86
C ALA A 98 -10.71 2.89 5.23
N LEU A 99 -9.85 2.71 6.24
CA LEU A 99 -10.24 2.38 7.61
C LEU A 99 -10.54 3.60 8.49
N CYS A 100 -10.25 4.84 8.03
CA CYS A 100 -10.65 6.05 8.74
C CYS A 100 -12.16 6.03 9.04
N ASP A 101 -12.55 6.47 10.23
CA ASP A 101 -13.97 6.59 10.58
C ASP A 101 -14.68 7.72 9.82
N ASP A 102 -15.99 7.87 10.03
CA ASP A 102 -16.81 8.88 9.36
C ASP A 102 -17.02 10.16 10.18
N THR A 103 -16.24 10.33 11.24
CA THR A 103 -16.20 11.59 12.00
C THR A 103 -15.54 12.71 11.18
N ASN A 104 -15.64 13.94 11.63
CA ASN A 104 -14.92 15.05 11.00
C ASN A 104 -13.41 14.82 11.05
N TRP A 105 -12.90 14.25 12.15
CA TRP A 105 -11.49 13.87 12.28
C TRP A 105 -11.10 12.84 11.22
N GLY A 106 -11.81 11.71 11.13
CA GLY A 106 -11.50 10.64 10.18
C GLY A 106 -11.60 11.11 8.72
N ARG A 107 -12.60 11.93 8.36
CA ARG A 107 -12.70 12.50 7.01
C ARG A 107 -11.54 13.43 6.69
N THR A 108 -11.21 14.36 7.59
CA THR A 108 -10.09 15.29 7.38
C THR A 108 -8.77 14.54 7.21
N TRP A 109 -8.48 13.56 8.08
CA TRP A 109 -7.24 12.82 7.98
C TRP A 109 -7.19 11.88 6.77
N ARG A 110 -8.32 11.33 6.35
CA ARG A 110 -8.41 10.61 5.08
C ARG A 110 -8.01 11.52 3.91
N ASP A 111 -8.52 12.73 3.87
CA ASP A 111 -8.20 13.69 2.83
C ASP A 111 -6.72 14.12 2.89
N VAL A 112 -6.18 14.36 4.08
CA VAL A 112 -4.74 14.63 4.29
C VAL A 112 -3.88 13.47 3.78
N MET A 113 -4.21 12.24 4.12
CA MET A 113 -3.49 11.05 3.66
C MET A 113 -3.50 10.92 2.14
N GLN A 114 -4.59 11.28 1.50
CA GLN A 114 -4.76 11.17 0.05
C GLN A 114 -4.26 12.41 -0.71
N HIS A 115 -3.99 13.50 0.01
CA HIS A 115 -3.54 14.73 -0.62
C HIS A 115 -2.24 14.52 -1.39
N ARG A 116 -2.23 14.96 -2.66
CA ARG A 116 -1.02 15.00 -3.49
C ARG A 116 -0.59 16.45 -3.67
N PHE A 117 0.70 16.67 -3.48
CA PHE A 117 1.28 17.99 -3.72
C PHE A 117 1.27 18.28 -5.23
N ASP A 118 0.80 19.48 -5.57
CA ASP A 118 0.82 20.01 -6.93
C ASP A 118 1.72 21.23 -6.92
N SER A 119 2.95 21.06 -7.38
CA SER A 119 3.91 22.16 -7.46
C SER A 119 3.73 22.92 -8.78
N ARG A 120 2.86 23.93 -8.76
CA ARG A 120 2.73 24.88 -9.85
C ARG A 120 3.84 25.91 -9.77
N ALA A 121 5.02 25.54 -10.22
CA ALA A 121 6.09 26.54 -10.38
C ALA A 121 5.78 27.40 -11.61
N GLU A 122 5.76 28.72 -11.46
CA GLU A 122 5.68 29.67 -12.59
C GLU A 122 6.78 29.45 -13.63
N SER A 123 7.90 28.86 -13.20
CA SER A 123 9.03 28.48 -14.05
C SER A 123 8.80 27.24 -14.93
N GLY A 124 7.68 26.53 -14.77
CA GLY A 124 7.43 25.25 -15.44
C GLY A 124 8.29 24.06 -14.94
N VAL A 125 9.09 24.26 -13.89
CA VAL A 125 9.90 23.22 -13.28
C VAL A 125 9.13 22.61 -12.11
N THR A 126 8.89 21.31 -12.15
CA THR A 126 8.24 20.57 -11.06
C THR A 126 9.19 20.44 -9.87
N GLY A 127 8.69 20.73 -8.66
CA GLY A 127 9.47 20.59 -7.43
C GLY A 127 9.61 19.12 -6.99
N PRO A 128 10.54 18.82 -6.07
CA PRO A 128 10.79 17.44 -5.61
C PRO A 128 9.58 16.80 -4.93
N LEU A 129 8.70 17.58 -4.32
CA LEU A 129 7.48 17.06 -3.69
C LEU A 129 6.31 16.87 -4.66
N ASP A 130 6.45 17.31 -5.93
CA ASP A 130 5.38 17.21 -6.90
C ASP A 130 4.86 15.79 -7.03
N GLN A 131 3.53 15.64 -6.98
CA GLN A 131 2.81 14.37 -7.01
C GLN A 131 3.14 13.40 -5.86
N HIS A 132 3.92 13.79 -4.86
CA HIS A 132 4.00 12.99 -3.64
C HIS A 132 2.69 13.03 -2.85
N ALA A 133 2.24 11.87 -2.37
CA ALA A 133 1.12 11.81 -1.44
C ALA A 133 1.60 12.11 -0.02
N MET A 134 0.91 13.02 0.69
CA MET A 134 1.25 13.38 2.08
C MET A 134 1.29 12.14 2.99
N GLY A 135 0.33 11.23 2.84
CA GLY A 135 0.29 10.02 3.65
C GLY A 135 1.46 9.07 3.39
N ASN A 136 2.02 9.04 2.17
CA ASN A 136 3.23 8.27 1.90
C ASN A 136 4.43 8.85 2.67
N LEU A 137 4.58 10.18 2.69
CA LEU A 137 5.63 10.86 3.45
C LEU A 137 5.48 10.61 4.95
N LEU A 138 4.25 10.70 5.47
CA LEU A 138 3.96 10.44 6.88
C LEU A 138 4.36 9.02 7.30
N ILE A 139 3.98 8.01 6.50
CA ILE A 139 4.30 6.61 6.78
C ILE A 139 5.81 6.40 6.78
N VAL A 140 6.53 6.88 5.77
CA VAL A 140 7.99 6.76 5.70
C VAL A 140 8.66 7.48 6.88
N THR A 141 8.16 8.65 7.28
CA THR A 141 8.65 9.36 8.47
C THR A 141 8.52 8.51 9.73
N LEU A 142 7.36 7.87 9.94
CA LEU A 142 7.15 7.00 11.10
C LEU A 142 8.09 5.79 11.07
N TRP A 143 8.32 5.19 9.90
CA TRP A 143 9.26 4.08 9.77
C TRP A 143 10.70 4.48 10.11
N GLN A 144 11.15 5.64 9.64
CA GLN A 144 12.48 6.17 9.96
C GLN A 144 12.66 6.49 11.45
N LEU A 145 11.62 7.06 12.08
CA LEU A 145 11.67 7.42 13.49
C LEU A 145 11.63 6.22 14.44
N LEU A 146 10.84 5.20 14.08
CA LEU A 146 10.58 4.05 14.95
C LEU A 146 11.50 2.85 14.65
N GLY A 147 12.08 2.80 13.46
CA GLY A 147 12.90 1.67 13.00
C GLY A 147 12.12 0.36 12.81
N ASP A 148 10.78 0.41 12.85
CA ASP A 148 9.90 -0.74 12.71
C ASP A 148 8.71 -0.39 11.81
N THR A 149 8.57 -1.18 10.74
CA THR A 149 7.54 -0.97 9.72
C THR A 149 6.13 -1.16 10.26
N VAL A 150 5.93 -2.21 11.07
CA VAL A 150 4.61 -2.54 11.63
C VAL A 150 4.22 -1.53 12.70
N ALA A 151 5.14 -1.19 13.59
CA ALA A 151 4.90 -0.14 14.60
C ALA A 151 4.55 1.19 13.93
N GLY A 152 5.24 1.59 12.85
CA GLY A 152 4.92 2.80 12.11
C GLY A 152 3.50 2.81 11.54
N LEU A 153 3.02 1.67 11.02
CA LEU A 153 1.65 1.52 10.54
C LEU A 153 0.63 1.55 11.68
N ASP A 154 0.93 0.92 12.82
CA ASP A 154 0.07 0.96 14.01
C ASP A 154 -0.08 2.40 14.54
N TRP A 155 1.01 3.18 14.57
CA TRP A 155 0.96 4.61 14.94
C TRP A 155 0.17 5.45 13.93
N ALA A 156 0.34 5.21 12.64
CA ALA A 156 -0.48 5.85 11.62
C ALA A 156 -1.96 5.50 11.79
N GLY A 157 -2.29 4.23 12.03
CA GLY A 157 -3.64 3.76 12.30
C GLY A 157 -4.27 4.45 13.53
N ALA A 158 -3.50 4.59 14.61
CA ALA A 158 -3.95 5.29 15.82
C ALA A 158 -4.23 6.78 15.55
N LEU A 159 -3.35 7.48 14.82
CA LEU A 159 -3.56 8.87 14.40
C LEU A 159 -4.85 9.05 13.60
N LEU A 160 -5.13 8.11 12.71
CA LEU A 160 -6.28 8.13 11.82
C LEU A 160 -7.59 7.66 12.48
N ASN A 161 -7.53 7.19 13.72
CA ASN A 161 -8.64 6.49 14.38
C ASN A 161 -9.19 5.36 13.50
N ALA A 162 -8.29 4.57 12.93
CA ALA A 162 -8.62 3.52 11.97
C ALA A 162 -9.43 2.38 12.62
N ARG A 163 -10.49 1.95 11.95
CA ARG A 163 -11.32 0.81 12.35
C ARG A 163 -10.77 -0.50 11.81
N GLY A 164 -9.67 -0.97 12.38
CA GLY A 164 -8.95 -2.16 11.96
C GLY A 164 -7.45 -1.94 11.92
N ARG A 165 -6.72 -2.99 11.62
CA ARG A 165 -5.26 -2.99 11.57
C ARG A 165 -4.76 -3.18 10.15
N VAL A 166 -3.69 -2.49 9.78
CA VAL A 166 -3.02 -2.63 8.49
C VAL A 166 -1.64 -3.25 8.70
N LEU A 167 -1.40 -4.34 8.02
CA LEU A 167 -0.13 -5.06 8.02
C LEU A 167 0.43 -5.15 6.60
N PRO A 168 1.74 -5.01 6.39
CA PRO A 168 2.35 -5.28 5.11
C PRO A 168 2.45 -6.80 4.89
N MET A 169 2.34 -7.24 3.63
CA MET A 169 2.56 -8.64 3.26
C MET A 169 4.01 -9.08 3.52
N SER A 170 4.96 -8.16 3.43
CA SER A 170 6.36 -8.33 3.74
C SER A 170 6.91 -7.05 4.35
N THR A 171 7.84 -7.16 5.29
CA THR A 171 8.61 -6.01 5.82
C THR A 171 9.85 -5.72 4.99
N GLN A 172 10.20 -6.60 4.06
CA GLN A 172 11.30 -6.42 3.11
C GLN A 172 10.76 -5.92 1.76
N PRO A 173 11.46 -5.01 1.08
CA PRO A 173 11.13 -4.60 -0.27
C PRO A 173 11.18 -5.79 -1.23
N LEU A 174 10.06 -6.01 -1.94
CA LEU A 174 9.93 -7.06 -2.95
C LEU A 174 9.75 -6.45 -4.33
N VAL A 175 10.25 -7.14 -5.35
CA VAL A 175 10.03 -6.84 -6.76
C VAL A 175 9.24 -7.99 -7.37
N ILE A 176 8.25 -7.66 -8.17
CA ILE A 176 7.55 -8.65 -8.99
C ILE A 176 8.30 -8.81 -10.31
N GLU A 177 8.55 -10.05 -10.69
CA GLU A 177 9.21 -10.41 -11.95
C GLU A 177 8.36 -11.46 -12.67
N ALA A 178 8.43 -11.48 -13.98
CA ALA A 178 7.72 -12.46 -14.78
C ALA A 178 8.41 -12.69 -16.14
N ASP A 179 8.34 -13.92 -16.61
CA ASP A 179 8.64 -14.21 -18.01
C ASP A 179 7.50 -13.74 -18.90
N CYS A 180 7.83 -13.14 -20.04
CA CYS A 180 6.86 -12.61 -20.96
C CYS A 180 7.34 -12.73 -22.42
N GLU A 181 6.53 -12.28 -23.35
CA GLU A 181 6.90 -12.20 -24.76
C GLU A 181 6.89 -10.75 -25.22
N ARG A 182 7.83 -10.39 -26.07
CA ARG A 182 7.91 -9.09 -26.71
C ARG A 182 7.79 -9.24 -28.23
N VAL A 183 6.88 -8.45 -28.81
CA VAL A 183 6.71 -8.36 -30.25
C VAL A 183 7.68 -7.32 -30.80
N LEU A 184 8.56 -7.71 -31.71
CA LEU A 184 9.49 -6.81 -32.37
C LEU A 184 8.81 -6.07 -33.54
N SER A 185 9.49 -5.04 -34.07
CA SER A 185 8.96 -4.19 -35.15
C SER A 185 8.71 -4.95 -36.48
N ASP A 186 9.35 -6.09 -36.65
CA ASP A 186 9.16 -6.99 -37.82
C ASP A 186 8.01 -8.00 -37.63
N GLY A 187 7.34 -7.96 -36.46
CA GLY A 187 6.26 -8.87 -36.08
C GLY A 187 6.74 -10.20 -35.48
N SER A 188 8.03 -10.42 -35.35
CA SER A 188 8.56 -11.60 -34.66
C SER A 188 8.33 -11.50 -33.14
N VAL A 189 8.13 -12.65 -32.50
CA VAL A 189 7.93 -12.76 -31.06
C VAL A 189 9.18 -13.35 -30.42
N VAL A 190 9.71 -12.69 -29.40
CA VAL A 190 10.89 -13.16 -28.68
C VAL A 190 10.60 -13.26 -27.18
N PRO A 191 11.22 -14.24 -26.48
CA PRO A 191 11.17 -14.28 -25.03
C PRO A 191 11.75 -13.00 -24.43
N ASP A 192 11.12 -12.50 -23.37
CA ASP A 192 11.54 -11.34 -22.61
C ASP A 192 11.29 -11.56 -21.11
N HIS A 193 11.84 -10.69 -20.27
CA HIS A 193 11.67 -10.75 -18.83
C HIS A 193 11.25 -9.38 -18.32
N ALA A 194 10.09 -9.30 -17.66
CA ALA A 194 9.56 -8.08 -17.10
C ALA A 194 9.88 -7.98 -15.61
N VAL A 195 10.45 -6.86 -15.19
CA VAL A 195 10.78 -6.55 -13.80
C VAL A 195 10.01 -5.32 -13.35
N GLY A 196 9.36 -5.41 -12.20
CA GLY A 196 8.51 -4.37 -11.63
C GLY A 196 7.05 -4.51 -12.01
N GLN A 197 6.16 -4.04 -11.13
CA GLN A 197 4.72 -4.19 -11.28
C GLN A 197 4.20 -3.51 -12.56
N VAL A 198 4.69 -2.33 -12.87
CA VAL A 198 4.25 -1.57 -14.07
C VAL A 198 4.59 -2.34 -15.34
N ASN A 199 5.81 -2.85 -15.44
CA ASN A 199 6.27 -3.58 -16.61
C ASN A 199 5.54 -4.93 -16.77
N VAL A 200 5.39 -5.69 -15.69
CA VAL A 200 4.63 -6.96 -15.70
C VAL A 200 3.18 -6.73 -16.09
N ALA A 201 2.55 -5.63 -15.62
CA ALA A 201 1.17 -5.31 -15.95
C ALA A 201 0.97 -4.92 -17.44
N GLN A 202 2.02 -4.48 -18.12
CA GLN A 202 2.01 -4.11 -19.55
C GLN A 202 2.51 -5.24 -20.46
N ALA A 203 3.15 -6.26 -19.90
CA ALA A 203 3.71 -7.37 -20.64
C ALA A 203 2.63 -8.26 -21.26
N GLN A 204 3.00 -8.94 -22.35
CA GLN A 204 2.14 -9.91 -23.04
C GLN A 204 2.60 -11.34 -22.72
N GLN A 205 1.67 -12.30 -22.77
CA GLN A 205 1.95 -13.72 -22.54
C GLN A 205 2.73 -13.98 -21.24
N VAL A 206 2.29 -13.32 -20.15
CA VAL A 206 2.96 -13.38 -18.85
C VAL A 206 2.89 -14.79 -18.26
N SER A 207 4.02 -15.31 -17.82
CA SER A 207 4.17 -16.59 -17.12
C SER A 207 5.21 -16.49 -16.01
N ASN A 208 5.34 -17.54 -15.22
CA ASN A 208 6.36 -17.66 -14.16
C ASN A 208 6.49 -16.41 -13.26
N ILE A 209 5.34 -15.87 -12.81
CA ILE A 209 5.33 -14.70 -11.94
C ILE A 209 5.94 -15.07 -10.59
N GLN A 210 6.93 -14.29 -10.13
CA GLN A 210 7.60 -14.48 -8.85
C GLN A 210 7.80 -13.15 -8.11
N LEU A 211 8.01 -13.25 -6.79
CA LEU A 211 8.39 -12.15 -5.94
C LEU A 211 9.83 -12.36 -5.47
N THR A 212 10.68 -11.41 -5.79
CA THR A 212 12.12 -11.46 -5.47
C THR A 212 12.47 -10.34 -4.51
N PRO A 213 13.31 -10.58 -3.48
CA PRO A 213 13.85 -9.49 -2.67
C PRO A 213 14.53 -8.44 -3.55
N ALA A 214 14.31 -7.16 -3.26
CA ALA A 214 14.81 -6.09 -4.13
C ALA A 214 16.36 -6.04 -4.25
N ASP A 215 17.06 -6.51 -3.23
CA ASP A 215 18.51 -6.64 -3.19
C ASP A 215 19.05 -7.86 -3.98
N ALA A 216 18.17 -8.80 -4.30
CA ALA A 216 18.51 -10.01 -5.10
C ALA A 216 18.21 -9.83 -6.59
N VAL A 217 17.50 -8.77 -6.98
CA VAL A 217 17.25 -8.47 -8.41
C VAL A 217 18.56 -8.01 -9.02
N ALA A 218 19.07 -8.77 -10.00
CA ALA A 218 20.25 -8.37 -10.74
C ALA A 218 20.03 -6.99 -11.37
N CYS A 219 20.83 -6.02 -10.98
CA CYS A 219 20.84 -4.71 -11.66
C CYS A 219 21.12 -4.99 -13.14
N PRO A 220 20.25 -4.65 -14.10
CA PRO A 220 20.62 -4.74 -15.49
C PRO A 220 21.89 -3.87 -15.65
N GLU A 221 22.95 -4.45 -16.18
CA GLU A 221 24.21 -3.72 -16.42
C GLU A 221 23.86 -2.39 -17.09
N ALA A 222 24.22 -1.28 -16.43
CA ALA A 222 23.99 0.05 -16.96
C ALA A 222 24.69 0.10 -18.33
N VAL A 223 23.90 0.18 -19.39
CA VAL A 223 24.45 0.40 -20.73
C VAL A 223 25.25 1.68 -20.68
N PRO A 224 26.58 1.65 -20.94
CA PRO A 224 27.38 2.86 -20.86
C PRO A 224 26.84 3.87 -21.88
N VAL A 225 26.32 4.97 -21.39
CA VAL A 225 25.94 6.11 -22.23
C VAL A 225 27.24 6.71 -22.75
N SER A 226 27.56 6.43 -24.02
CA SER A 226 28.66 7.15 -24.71
C SER A 226 28.21 8.57 -24.95
N TYR A 227 28.93 9.52 -24.33
CA TYR A 227 28.83 10.95 -24.59
C TYR A 227 29.41 11.30 -25.97
#